data_5c46028bff95ffd3a5bf6eddf7b22cc4
#
_entry.id   5c46028bff95ffd3a5bf6eddf7b22cc4
#
_cell.length_a   1.000
_cell.length_b   1.000
_cell.length_c   1.000
_cell.angle_alpha   90.00
_cell.angle_beta   90.00
_cell.angle_gamma   90.00
#
_symmetry.space_group_name_H-M   'P 1'
#
loop_
_entity.id
_entity.type
_entity.pdbx_description
1 polymer ?
#
loop_
_entity_poly.entity_id
_entity_poly.type
_entity_poly.pdbx_seq_one_letter_code
_entity_poly.pdbx_strand_id
1 'polypeptide(L)'
;GAGAKLSANKPLALIFEGYTTLIRGVPDLVLMLLIFYGLQIALNGITDAMGMGQIDIDPMVAGIITLGFIYGAYFTETFRGAYMAVPKGHIEAATAFGFTSSQTFRRIMFPAMMRYALPGIGNNWQVILKATALVSLLGLEDVVKATQLAGKSTWEPFYFAIVCGLIYLLFTTVSNGV
;
A
#
# COMPACT_ATOMS: atom_id res chain seq x y z
N GLY A 1 0.96 2.94 -12.35
CA GLY A 1 1.31 1.56 -12.06
C GLY A 1 0.73 0.59 -13.08
N ALA A 2 -0.49 0.06 -12.87
CA ALA A 2 -1.07 -1.00 -13.72
C ALA A 2 -1.14 -0.59 -15.21
N GLY A 3 -1.63 0.61 -15.53
CA GLY A 3 -1.66 1.12 -16.89
C GLY A 3 -0.27 1.26 -17.54
N ALA A 4 0.74 1.61 -16.76
CA ALA A 4 2.11 1.70 -17.27
C ALA A 4 2.68 0.31 -17.63
N LYS A 5 2.42 -0.71 -16.81
CA LYS A 5 2.83 -2.11 -17.11
C LYS A 5 2.09 -2.72 -18.31
N LEU A 6 0.89 -2.25 -18.61
CA LEU A 6 0.06 -2.68 -19.73
C LEU A 6 0.31 -1.83 -21.00
N SER A 7 1.10 -0.77 -20.89
CA SER A 7 1.39 0.11 -22.03
C SER A 7 2.39 -0.52 -23.00
N ALA A 8 2.32 -0.11 -24.27
CA ALA A 8 3.30 -0.49 -25.29
C ALA A 8 4.69 0.14 -25.07
N ASN A 9 4.83 1.04 -24.11
CA ASN A 9 6.08 1.71 -23.78
C ASN A 9 6.96 0.82 -22.91
N LYS A 10 7.85 0.05 -23.52
CA LYS A 10 8.73 -0.92 -22.87
C LYS A 10 9.55 -0.37 -21.71
N PRO A 11 10.25 0.80 -21.80
CA PRO A 11 11.03 1.31 -20.67
C PRO A 11 10.15 1.66 -19.46
N LEU A 12 8.96 2.22 -19.69
CA LEU A 12 8.02 2.52 -18.62
C LEU A 12 7.50 1.24 -17.95
N ALA A 13 7.17 0.22 -18.74
CA ALA A 13 6.75 -1.08 -18.23
C ALA A 13 7.84 -1.73 -17.37
N LEU A 14 9.10 -1.71 -17.81
CA LEU A 14 10.24 -2.25 -17.07
C LEU A 14 10.48 -1.55 -15.72
N ILE A 15 10.38 -0.22 -15.69
CA ILE A 15 10.51 0.54 -14.42
C ILE A 15 9.45 0.11 -13.41
N PHE A 16 8.19 0.02 -13.83
CA PHE A 16 7.12 -0.39 -12.93
C PHE A 16 7.16 -1.88 -12.59
N GLU A 17 7.69 -2.72 -13.46
CA GLU A 17 7.93 -4.13 -13.16
C GLU A 17 9.04 -4.27 -12.14
N GLY A 18 10.17 -3.59 -12.31
CA GLY A 18 11.24 -3.54 -11.32
C GLY A 18 10.76 -3.04 -9.96
N TYR A 19 10.00 -1.94 -9.95
CA TYR A 19 9.39 -1.40 -8.74
C TYR A 19 8.52 -2.43 -8.02
N THR A 20 7.55 -3.03 -8.71
CA THR A 20 6.63 -4.00 -8.08
C THR A 20 7.34 -5.29 -7.66
N THR A 21 8.34 -5.74 -8.41
CA THR A 21 9.12 -6.93 -8.08
C THR A 21 9.98 -6.70 -6.84
N LEU A 22 10.66 -5.56 -6.77
CA LEU A 22 11.49 -5.19 -5.63
C LEU A 22 10.65 -5.05 -4.36
N ILE A 23 9.56 -4.28 -4.43
CA ILE A 23 8.70 -4.04 -3.25
C ILE A 23 8.06 -5.33 -2.74
N ARG A 24 7.65 -6.24 -3.61
CA ARG A 24 7.01 -7.50 -3.20
C ARG A 24 8.00 -8.61 -2.87
N GLY A 25 9.27 -8.44 -3.20
CA GLY A 25 10.34 -9.40 -2.93
C GLY A 25 11.10 -9.14 -1.63
N VAL A 26 10.94 -7.96 -1.02
CA VAL A 26 11.62 -7.59 0.23
C VAL A 26 10.58 -7.54 1.36
N PRO A 27 10.92 -7.99 2.59
CA PRO A 27 10.00 -7.91 3.73
C PRO A 27 9.54 -6.48 4.01
N ASP A 28 8.24 -6.31 4.26
CA ASP A 28 7.63 -4.98 4.46
C ASP A 28 8.33 -4.15 5.55
N LEU A 29 8.69 -4.78 6.67
CA LEU A 29 9.41 -4.10 7.76
C LEU A 29 10.75 -3.53 7.29
N VAL A 30 11.51 -4.30 6.52
CA VAL A 30 12.82 -3.86 5.99
C VAL A 30 12.63 -2.67 5.04
N LEU A 31 11.64 -2.76 4.15
CA LEU A 31 11.28 -1.66 3.24
C LEU A 31 10.86 -0.41 4.00
N MET A 32 10.04 -0.56 5.04
CA MET A 32 9.60 0.57 5.88
C MET A 32 10.79 1.28 6.50
N LEU A 33 11.72 0.54 7.09
CA LEU A 33 12.93 1.11 7.71
C LEU A 33 13.82 1.78 6.66
N LEU A 34 14.05 1.13 5.51
CA LEU A 34 14.87 1.69 4.42
C LEU A 34 14.27 2.97 3.85
N ILE A 35 12.96 3.00 3.62
CA ILE A 35 12.30 4.18 3.06
C ILE A 35 12.28 5.31 4.09
N PHE A 36 11.91 5.03 5.33
CA PHE A 36 11.84 6.03 6.39
C PHE A 36 13.21 6.69 6.64
N TYR A 37 14.22 5.87 6.95
CA TYR A 37 15.57 6.39 7.22
C TYR A 37 16.22 6.96 5.96
N GLY A 38 15.97 6.38 4.80
CA GLY A 38 16.44 6.91 3.52
C GLY A 38 15.86 8.30 3.21
N LEU A 39 14.57 8.50 3.45
CA LEU A 39 13.93 9.81 3.31
C LEU A 39 14.48 10.82 4.32
N GLN A 40 14.68 10.41 5.57
CA GLN A 40 15.25 11.28 6.62
C GLN A 40 16.67 11.72 6.27
N ILE A 41 17.52 10.80 5.82
CA ILE A 41 18.90 11.10 5.42
C ILE A 41 18.91 12.03 4.20
N ALA A 42 18.07 11.75 3.19
CA ALA A 42 17.98 12.58 2.00
C ALA A 42 17.50 14.01 2.33
N LEU A 43 16.49 14.13 3.20
CA LEU A 43 15.99 15.42 3.65
C LEU A 43 17.09 16.22 4.37
N ASN A 44 17.76 15.60 5.36
CA ASN A 44 18.81 16.26 6.12
C ASN A 44 20.01 16.63 5.23
N GLY A 45 20.36 15.81 4.23
CA GLY A 45 21.38 16.16 3.25
C GLY A 45 21.04 17.39 2.42
N ILE A 46 19.76 17.57 2.06
CA ILE A 46 19.30 18.75 1.33
C ILE A 46 19.27 19.99 2.24
N THR A 47 18.75 19.86 3.46
CA THR A 47 18.66 20.98 4.40
C THR A 47 20.04 21.47 4.85
N ASP A 48 20.99 20.56 5.07
CA ASP A 48 22.38 20.90 5.38
C ASP A 48 23.06 21.63 4.22
N ALA A 49 22.83 21.18 2.98
CA ALA A 49 23.36 21.85 1.77
C ALA A 49 22.77 23.26 1.57
N MET A 50 21.56 23.51 2.07
CA MET A 50 20.89 24.83 2.03
C MET A 50 21.23 25.71 3.25
N GLY A 51 22.08 25.23 4.18
CA GLY A 51 22.41 25.93 5.42
C GLY A 51 21.26 25.99 6.44
N MET A 52 20.24 25.16 6.27
CA MET A 52 19.15 24.95 7.22
C MET A 52 19.55 23.80 8.16
N GLY A 53 19.17 23.89 9.42
CA GLY A 53 19.44 22.82 10.40
C GLY A 53 18.72 21.51 10.06
N GLN A 54 19.00 20.46 10.82
CA GLN A 54 18.34 19.17 10.66
C GLN A 54 16.84 19.30 10.92
N ILE A 55 16.04 18.66 10.05
CA ILE A 55 14.58 18.62 10.12
C ILE A 55 14.15 17.16 10.25
N ASP A 56 13.45 16.85 11.34
CA ASP A 56 12.88 15.52 11.53
C ASP A 56 11.54 15.40 10.80
N ILE A 57 11.37 14.32 10.04
CA ILE A 57 10.12 14.01 9.39
C ILE A 57 9.12 13.53 10.45
N ASP A 58 7.92 14.11 10.46
CA ASP A 58 6.83 13.65 11.31
C ASP A 58 6.55 12.15 11.05
N PRO A 59 6.54 11.30 12.11
CA PRO A 59 6.34 9.85 11.95
C PRO A 59 5.04 9.45 11.26
N MET A 60 3.97 10.25 11.43
CA MET A 60 2.68 10.00 10.75
C MET A 60 2.82 10.22 9.24
N VAL A 61 3.41 11.33 8.84
CA VAL A 61 3.65 11.65 7.42
C VAL A 61 4.56 10.61 6.77
N ALA A 62 5.65 10.26 7.46
CA ALA A 62 6.56 9.23 6.99
C ALA A 62 5.88 7.86 6.85
N GLY A 63 5.06 7.47 7.82
CA GLY A 63 4.28 6.24 7.79
C GLY A 63 3.32 6.20 6.60
N ILE A 64 2.57 7.28 6.36
CA ILE A 64 1.64 7.38 5.23
C ILE A 64 2.37 7.26 3.89
N ILE A 65 3.48 7.97 3.71
CA ILE A 65 4.27 7.93 2.47
C ILE A 65 4.82 6.51 2.25
N THR A 66 5.41 5.91 3.29
CA THR A 66 6.04 4.60 3.20
C THR A 66 5.01 3.50 2.90
N LEU A 67 3.90 3.46 3.65
CA LEU A 67 2.81 2.52 3.39
C LEU A 67 2.20 2.73 2.00
N GLY A 68 1.95 3.99 1.62
CA GLY A 68 1.42 4.32 0.31
C GLY A 68 2.33 3.86 -0.82
N PHE A 69 3.65 4.02 -0.67
CA PHE A 69 4.63 3.56 -1.64
C PHE A 69 4.67 2.03 -1.72
N ILE A 70 4.73 1.33 -0.60
CA ILE A 70 4.77 -0.14 -0.55
C ILE A 70 3.47 -0.72 -1.12
N TYR A 71 2.32 -0.31 -0.59
CA TYR A 71 1.02 -0.88 -1.01
C TYR A 71 0.55 -0.38 -2.37
N GLY A 72 1.10 0.72 -2.87
CA GLY A 72 0.96 1.14 -4.26
C GLY A 72 1.45 0.08 -5.25
N ALA A 73 2.51 -0.68 -4.91
CA ALA A 73 2.97 -1.82 -5.71
C ALA A 73 1.96 -2.98 -5.68
N TYR A 74 1.42 -3.32 -4.51
CA TYR A 74 0.41 -4.38 -4.37
C TYR A 74 -0.87 -4.04 -5.13
N PHE A 75 -1.39 -2.82 -5.00
CA PHE A 75 -2.55 -2.36 -5.77
C PHE A 75 -2.30 -2.34 -7.27
N THR A 76 -1.09 -2.00 -7.69
CA THR A 76 -0.70 -2.05 -9.11
C THR A 76 -0.89 -3.45 -9.68
N GLU A 77 -0.45 -4.49 -8.98
CA GLU A 77 -0.64 -5.87 -9.42
C GLU A 77 -2.09 -6.33 -9.32
N THR A 78 -2.81 -5.94 -8.28
CA THR A 78 -4.24 -6.23 -8.13
C THR A 78 -5.03 -5.69 -9.32
N PHE A 79 -4.84 -4.42 -9.68
CA PHE A 79 -5.53 -3.82 -10.83
C PHE A 79 -5.04 -4.37 -12.16
N ARG A 80 -3.77 -4.70 -12.31
CA ARG A 80 -3.25 -5.35 -13.51
C ARG A 80 -3.89 -6.73 -13.72
N GLY A 81 -3.92 -7.55 -12.66
CA GLY A 81 -4.57 -8.86 -12.69
C GLY A 81 -6.06 -8.77 -13.02
N ALA A 82 -6.78 -7.84 -12.40
CA ALA A 82 -8.18 -7.59 -12.65
C ALA A 82 -8.46 -7.13 -14.10
N TYR A 83 -7.61 -6.26 -14.64
CA TYR A 83 -7.68 -5.84 -16.05
C TYR A 83 -7.53 -7.03 -17.00
N MET A 84 -6.55 -7.90 -16.75
CA MET A 84 -6.30 -9.09 -17.57
C MET A 84 -7.40 -10.15 -17.45
N ALA A 85 -8.16 -10.15 -16.35
CA ALA A 85 -9.26 -11.08 -16.13
C ALA A 85 -10.52 -10.74 -16.93
N VAL A 86 -10.63 -9.51 -17.44
CA VAL A 86 -11.79 -9.12 -18.27
C VAL A 86 -11.76 -9.85 -19.60
N PRO A 87 -12.81 -10.61 -19.96
CA PRO A 87 -12.86 -11.32 -21.24
C PRO A 87 -12.73 -10.37 -22.44
N LYS A 88 -11.85 -10.71 -23.37
CA LYS A 88 -11.63 -9.90 -24.59
C LYS A 88 -12.89 -9.69 -25.42
N GLY A 89 -13.77 -10.69 -25.44
CA GLY A 89 -15.05 -10.61 -26.15
C GLY A 89 -15.93 -9.42 -25.73
N HIS A 90 -15.83 -8.95 -24.48
CA HIS A 90 -16.55 -7.74 -24.05
C HIS A 90 -16.03 -6.49 -24.77
N ILE A 91 -14.74 -6.42 -25.01
CA ILE A 91 -14.11 -5.29 -25.70
C ILE A 91 -14.40 -5.36 -27.20
N GLU A 92 -14.33 -6.56 -27.79
CA GLU A 92 -14.64 -6.81 -29.19
C GLU A 92 -16.10 -6.48 -29.50
N ALA A 93 -17.03 -6.92 -28.65
CA ALA A 93 -18.44 -6.58 -28.77
C ALA A 93 -18.68 -5.06 -28.70
N ALA A 94 -18.06 -4.37 -27.72
CA ALA A 94 -18.18 -2.91 -27.61
C ALA A 94 -17.68 -2.20 -28.88
N THR A 95 -16.59 -2.68 -29.45
CA THR A 95 -16.04 -2.13 -30.72
C THR A 95 -17.00 -2.39 -31.88
N ALA A 96 -17.60 -3.58 -31.96
CA ALA A 96 -18.56 -3.92 -33.00
C ALA A 96 -19.84 -3.05 -32.92
N PHE A 97 -20.25 -2.62 -31.71
CA PHE A 97 -21.32 -1.65 -31.50
C PHE A 97 -20.89 -0.18 -31.71
N GLY A 98 -19.69 0.07 -32.19
CA GLY A 98 -19.21 1.42 -32.50
C GLY A 98 -18.81 2.26 -31.29
N PHE A 99 -18.54 1.65 -30.14
CA PHE A 99 -18.04 2.39 -28.97
C PHE A 99 -16.65 2.91 -29.19
N THR A 100 -16.41 4.16 -28.83
CA THR A 100 -15.06 4.71 -28.78
C THR A 100 -14.25 4.05 -27.67
N SER A 101 -12.93 4.10 -27.71
CA SER A 101 -12.03 3.53 -26.68
C SER A 101 -12.36 4.07 -25.27
N SER A 102 -12.69 5.35 -25.14
CA SER A 102 -13.10 5.95 -23.86
C SER A 102 -14.45 5.43 -23.36
N GLN A 103 -15.42 5.25 -24.26
CA GLN A 103 -16.72 4.66 -23.91
C GLN A 103 -16.57 3.19 -23.52
N THR A 104 -15.80 2.42 -24.29
CA THR A 104 -15.49 1.01 -23.98
C THR A 104 -14.83 0.91 -22.60
N PHE A 105 -13.84 1.75 -22.31
CA PHE A 105 -13.19 1.73 -21.01
C PHE A 105 -14.16 2.05 -19.87
N ARG A 106 -14.89 3.17 -19.95
CA ARG A 106 -15.75 3.63 -18.85
C ARG A 106 -17.01 2.78 -18.63
N ARG A 107 -17.61 2.26 -19.70
CA ARG A 107 -18.92 1.57 -19.62
C ARG A 107 -18.80 0.05 -19.53
N ILE A 108 -17.73 -0.52 -20.06
CA ILE A 108 -17.56 -1.98 -20.16
C ILE A 108 -16.37 -2.45 -19.35
N MET A 109 -15.17 -1.93 -19.67
CA MET A 109 -13.91 -2.41 -19.13
C MET A 109 -13.78 -2.11 -17.62
N PHE A 110 -13.96 -0.86 -17.22
CA PHE A 110 -13.78 -0.42 -15.84
C PHE A 110 -14.78 -1.10 -14.88
N PRO A 111 -16.09 -1.14 -15.14
CA PRO A 111 -17.03 -1.85 -14.26
C PRO A 111 -16.75 -3.35 -14.15
N ALA A 112 -16.40 -4.00 -15.28
CA ALA A 112 -16.04 -5.41 -15.27
C ALA A 112 -14.75 -5.66 -14.48
N MET A 113 -13.70 -4.86 -14.72
CA MET A 113 -12.43 -4.90 -14.01
C MET A 113 -12.63 -4.73 -12.50
N MET A 114 -13.48 -3.80 -12.06
CA MET A 114 -13.71 -3.55 -10.65
C MET A 114 -14.30 -4.76 -9.92
N ARG A 115 -15.17 -5.53 -10.57
CA ARG A 115 -15.69 -6.79 -10.00
C ARG A 115 -14.58 -7.80 -9.73
N TYR A 116 -13.58 -7.88 -10.60
CA TYR A 116 -12.41 -8.75 -10.39
C TYR A 116 -11.41 -8.14 -9.40
N ALA A 117 -11.34 -6.83 -9.28
CA ALA A 117 -10.43 -6.14 -8.38
C ALA A 117 -10.90 -6.16 -6.92
N LEU A 118 -12.22 -6.12 -6.66
CA LEU A 118 -12.79 -5.98 -5.31
C LEU A 118 -12.24 -6.99 -4.28
N PRO A 119 -12.16 -8.30 -4.58
CA PRO A 119 -11.59 -9.25 -3.62
C PRO A 119 -10.12 -8.95 -3.29
N GLY A 120 -9.34 -8.55 -4.30
CA GLY A 120 -7.94 -8.16 -4.12
C GLY A 120 -7.79 -6.84 -3.35
N ILE A 121 -8.68 -5.89 -3.56
CA ILE A 121 -8.73 -4.62 -2.80
C ILE A 121 -9.02 -4.92 -1.33
N GLY A 122 -10.04 -5.73 -1.04
CA GLY A 122 -10.39 -6.14 0.31
C GLY A 122 -9.23 -6.86 1.02
N ASN A 123 -8.56 -7.78 0.32
CA ASN A 123 -7.38 -8.45 0.86
C ASN A 123 -6.24 -7.46 1.16
N ASN A 124 -5.91 -6.56 0.23
CA ASN A 124 -4.88 -5.53 0.45
C ASN A 124 -5.24 -4.62 1.61
N TRP A 125 -6.50 -4.23 1.75
CA TRP A 125 -6.99 -3.44 2.88
C TRP A 125 -6.71 -4.14 4.22
N GLN A 126 -7.05 -5.43 4.33
CA GLN A 126 -6.79 -6.22 5.53
C GLN A 126 -5.29 -6.34 5.86
N VAL A 127 -4.44 -6.43 4.83
CA VAL A 127 -2.99 -6.47 5.02
C VAL A 127 -2.48 -5.11 5.48
N ILE A 128 -2.92 -4.00 4.87
CA ILE A 128 -2.54 -2.64 5.27
C ILE A 128 -2.94 -2.38 6.73
N LEU A 129 -4.16 -2.73 7.11
CA LEU A 129 -4.64 -2.55 8.47
C LEU A 129 -3.73 -3.18 9.51
N LYS A 130 -3.17 -4.37 9.21
CA LYS A 130 -2.19 -5.03 10.08
C LYS A 130 -0.78 -4.45 9.94
N ALA A 131 -0.41 -4.00 8.76
CA ALA A 131 0.90 -3.40 8.52
C ALA A 131 1.06 -2.03 9.19
N THR A 132 -0.03 -1.32 9.50
CA THR A 132 0.05 -0.09 10.30
C THR A 132 0.68 -0.32 11.66
N ALA A 133 0.55 -1.53 12.23
CA ALA A 133 1.23 -1.90 13.47
C ALA A 133 2.76 -1.79 13.37
N LEU A 134 3.34 -2.00 12.19
CA LEU A 134 4.79 -1.89 11.98
C LEU A 134 5.27 -0.43 12.03
N VAL A 135 4.37 0.54 11.76
CA VAL A 135 4.71 1.98 11.81
C VAL A 135 5.03 2.43 13.23
N SER A 136 4.54 1.71 14.25
CA SER A 136 4.91 1.96 15.65
C SER A 136 6.41 1.85 15.89
N LEU A 137 7.11 1.01 15.09
CA LEU A 137 8.56 0.85 15.16
C LEU A 137 9.32 2.08 14.61
N LEU A 138 8.66 2.91 13.80
CA LEU A 138 9.18 4.16 13.29
C LEU A 138 8.98 5.34 14.26
N GLY A 139 8.39 5.07 15.44
CA GLY A 139 8.16 6.07 16.47
C GLY A 139 6.75 6.63 16.55
N LEU A 140 5.83 6.20 15.68
CA LEU A 140 4.42 6.60 15.76
C LEU A 140 3.77 6.03 17.03
N GLU A 141 3.09 6.88 17.77
CA GLU A 141 2.28 6.47 18.94
C GLU A 141 0.93 5.94 18.45
N ASP A 142 0.88 4.65 18.20
CA ASP A 142 -0.33 3.91 17.85
C ASP A 142 -0.76 2.94 18.97
N VAL A 143 -1.78 2.12 18.69
CA VAL A 143 -2.28 1.10 19.64
C VAL A 143 -1.17 0.14 20.09
N VAL A 144 -0.27 -0.25 19.18
CA VAL A 144 0.85 -1.16 19.50
C VAL A 144 1.81 -0.49 20.46
N LYS A 145 2.21 0.76 20.18
CA LYS A 145 3.11 1.53 21.03
C LYS A 145 2.49 1.77 22.41
N ALA A 146 1.22 2.18 22.45
CA ALA A 146 0.51 2.43 23.69
C ALA A 146 0.42 1.17 24.58
N THR A 147 0.09 0.02 24.01
CA THR A 147 0.02 -1.25 24.74
C THR A 147 1.39 -1.74 25.19
N GLN A 148 2.47 -1.52 24.40
CA GLN A 148 3.83 -1.82 24.82
C GLN A 148 4.28 -0.95 26.00
N LEU A 149 3.97 0.34 25.99
CA LEU A 149 4.28 1.25 27.09
C LEU A 149 3.53 0.86 28.36
N ALA A 150 2.23 0.55 28.25
CA ALA A 150 1.43 0.07 29.37
C ALA A 150 1.99 -1.24 29.92
N GLY A 151 2.33 -2.21 29.09
CA GLY A 151 2.94 -3.47 29.50
C GLY A 151 4.29 -3.30 30.20
N LYS A 152 5.12 -2.34 29.78
CA LYS A 152 6.37 -2.02 30.46
C LYS A 152 6.16 -1.36 31.81
N SER A 153 5.21 -0.43 31.92
CA SER A 153 4.94 0.30 33.15
C SER A 153 4.30 -0.57 34.24
N THR A 154 3.49 -1.56 33.87
CA THR A 154 2.80 -2.48 34.77
C THR A 154 3.53 -3.80 35.01
N TRP A 155 4.63 -4.05 34.26
CA TRP A 155 5.35 -5.32 34.24
C TRP A 155 4.50 -6.52 33.73
N GLU A 156 3.43 -6.23 32.97
CA GLU A 156 2.52 -7.23 32.40
C GLU A 156 2.50 -7.21 30.85
N PRO A 157 3.65 -7.39 30.17
CA PRO A 157 3.73 -7.25 28.72
C PRO A 157 2.86 -8.27 27.96
N PHE A 158 2.71 -9.47 28.52
CA PHE A 158 1.89 -10.51 27.90
C PHE A 158 0.39 -10.15 27.91
N TYR A 159 -0.11 -9.63 29.02
CA TYR A 159 -1.50 -9.17 29.13
C TYR A 159 -1.81 -8.07 28.09
N PHE A 160 -0.96 -7.05 28.00
CA PHE A 160 -1.15 -5.96 27.05
C PHE A 160 -0.94 -6.40 25.59
N ALA A 161 -0.12 -7.40 25.31
CA ALA A 161 -0.03 -8.00 23.99
C ALA A 161 -1.33 -8.69 23.57
N ILE A 162 -2.02 -9.39 24.49
CA ILE A 162 -3.35 -9.96 24.25
C ILE A 162 -4.35 -8.86 23.97
N VAL A 163 -4.38 -7.80 24.76
CA VAL A 163 -5.28 -6.65 24.57
C VAL A 163 -5.06 -6.02 23.18
N CYS A 164 -3.82 -5.81 22.79
CA CYS A 164 -3.48 -5.33 21.46
C CYS A 164 -4.03 -6.24 20.36
N GLY A 165 -3.81 -7.55 20.49
CA GLY A 165 -4.33 -8.55 19.56
C GLY A 165 -5.86 -8.53 19.44
N LEU A 166 -6.56 -8.38 20.56
CA LEU A 166 -8.04 -8.27 20.58
C LEU A 166 -8.53 -7.00 19.89
N ILE A 167 -7.85 -5.86 20.06
CA ILE A 167 -8.19 -4.62 19.39
C ILE A 167 -8.02 -4.78 17.88
N TYR A 168 -6.91 -5.35 17.40
CA TYR A 168 -6.70 -5.62 15.98
C TYR A 168 -7.71 -6.64 15.42
N LEU A 169 -8.06 -7.67 16.19
CA LEU A 169 -9.11 -8.62 15.82
C LEU A 169 -10.46 -7.92 15.65
N LEU A 170 -10.81 -7.01 16.56
CA LEU A 170 -12.02 -6.21 16.46
C LEU A 170 -12.01 -5.33 15.19
N PHE A 171 -10.92 -4.59 14.94
CA PHE A 171 -10.79 -3.79 13.74
C PHE A 171 -10.90 -4.62 12.45
N THR A 172 -10.25 -5.78 12.42
CA THR A 172 -10.30 -6.70 11.28
C THR A 172 -11.71 -7.25 11.08
N THR A 173 -12.40 -7.64 12.16
CA THR A 173 -13.76 -8.18 12.09
C THR A 173 -14.76 -7.15 11.61
N VAL A 174 -14.70 -5.93 12.16
CA VAL A 174 -15.57 -4.81 11.73
C VAL A 174 -15.31 -4.49 10.26
N SER A 175 -14.04 -4.43 9.86
CA SER A 175 -13.64 -4.11 8.49
C SER A 175 -14.03 -5.21 7.47
N ASN A 176 -14.21 -6.46 7.89
CA ASN A 176 -14.69 -7.55 7.04
C ASN A 176 -16.21 -7.56 6.89
N GLY A 177 -16.93 -6.94 7.81
CA GLY A 177 -18.39 -6.87 7.79
C GLY A 177 -18.96 -5.74 6.93
N VAL A 178 -18.09 -4.90 6.38
CA VAL A 178 -18.39 -3.80 5.45
C VAL A 178 -18.01 -4.18 4.04
#